data_a3f4a34db015dbc21304f54483261da9
#
_entry.id   a3f4a34db015dbc21304f54483261da9
#
_cell.length_a   1.000
_cell.length_b   1.000
_cell.length_c   1.000
_cell.angle_alpha   90.00
_cell.angle_beta   90.00
_cell.angle_gamma   90.00
#
_symmetry.space_group_name_H-M   'P 1'
#
loop_
_entity.id
_entity.type
_entity.pdbx_description
1 polymer ?
#
loop_
_entity_poly.entity_id
_entity_poly.type
_entity_poly.pdbx_seq_one_letter_code
_entity_poly.pdbx_strand_id
1 'polypeptide(L)'
;MKGKFPVEKFEKVRTPFYYYDTDLLRQTLSAINSETGKYNDFYVHYAIKANANPKVLKIISQSGLGADCVSGGEIQRCLETGFSPKKIVYAGVGKADWEINLGLDKNIFCFNVESVAELEVINELAAKKGKVARVCFRINPDVGAHTNAKITTGLAENKFGIAMRDMEPAIAEAARMENIKFIGLHFHIGSQILDMGDFSALCNRINNILDELDKKHIKVENINVGGGLGIDYQHPNRMPIPDFEAYFSAYARHLKLRPGQKLHFELGRSVVGQMGSLITRCLYVKQGTAKQFAIVDAGMSDLIRPALYQAYHKIENITSDEPLSTYDVVGPICESSDVFAKAIDINKTHRGDLLAIRSA
;
A
#
# COMPACT_ATOMS: atom_id res chain seq x y z
N MET A 1 -24.08 11.03 -3.19
CA MET A 1 -23.55 11.90 -4.27
C MET A 1 -22.78 11.00 -5.21
N LYS A 2 -23.10 10.99 -6.49
CA LYS A 2 -22.37 10.20 -7.51
C LYS A 2 -21.01 10.81 -7.79
N GLY A 3 -20.06 9.97 -8.21
CA GLY A 3 -18.79 10.43 -8.74
C GLY A 3 -18.96 11.23 -10.04
N LYS A 4 -18.05 12.17 -10.29
CA LYS A 4 -18.02 12.90 -11.55
C LYS A 4 -17.14 12.15 -12.54
N PHE A 5 -17.73 11.70 -13.65
CA PHE A 5 -17.02 10.92 -14.68
C PHE A 5 -17.23 11.56 -16.06
N PRO A 6 -16.24 11.51 -16.96
CA PRO A 6 -16.39 11.93 -18.35
C PRO A 6 -17.10 10.85 -19.18
N VAL A 7 -18.38 10.61 -18.89
CA VAL A 7 -19.19 9.50 -19.45
C VAL A 7 -19.14 9.47 -20.99
N GLU A 8 -19.29 10.61 -21.66
CA GLU A 8 -19.22 10.70 -23.12
C GLU A 8 -17.90 10.17 -23.72
N LYS A 9 -16.79 10.28 -22.95
CA LYS A 9 -15.51 9.70 -23.36
C LYS A 9 -15.49 8.21 -23.11
N PHE A 10 -16.11 7.73 -22.01
CA PHE A 10 -16.13 6.33 -21.64
C PHE A 10 -16.94 5.49 -22.64
N GLU A 11 -18.03 6.03 -23.18
CA GLU A 11 -18.86 5.36 -24.19
C GLU A 11 -18.06 4.97 -25.45
N LYS A 12 -16.97 5.68 -25.73
CA LYS A 12 -16.08 5.45 -26.89
C LYS A 12 -14.95 4.44 -26.60
N VAL A 13 -14.84 3.97 -25.37
CA VAL A 13 -13.78 3.05 -24.93
C VAL A 13 -14.39 1.66 -24.69
N ARG A 14 -13.69 0.63 -25.18
CA ARG A 14 -14.11 -0.74 -24.89
C ARG A 14 -13.94 -1.03 -23.39
N THR A 15 -15.02 -1.48 -22.74
CA THR A 15 -15.02 -1.94 -21.36
C THR A 15 -14.59 -3.43 -21.28
N PRO A 16 -14.14 -3.93 -20.10
CA PRO A 16 -13.85 -3.13 -18.92
C PRO A 16 -12.52 -2.39 -19.00
N PHE A 17 -12.38 -1.29 -18.27
CA PHE A 17 -11.09 -0.57 -18.15
C PHE A 17 -10.97 0.16 -16.82
N TYR A 18 -9.74 0.40 -16.37
CA TYR A 18 -9.47 1.25 -15.23
C TYR A 18 -9.39 2.72 -15.64
N TYR A 19 -10.18 3.56 -14.98
CA TYR A 19 -10.07 5.01 -15.04
C TYR A 19 -9.30 5.53 -13.85
N TYR A 20 -8.29 6.36 -14.10
CA TYR A 20 -7.50 7.03 -13.07
C TYR A 20 -7.70 8.53 -13.13
N ASP A 21 -8.23 9.12 -12.05
CA ASP A 21 -8.32 10.57 -11.86
C ASP A 21 -6.96 11.12 -11.45
N THR A 22 -6.18 11.61 -12.42
CA THR A 22 -4.83 12.11 -12.18
C THR A 22 -4.82 13.46 -11.46
N ASP A 23 -5.90 14.24 -11.51
CA ASP A 23 -6.02 15.50 -10.79
C ASP A 23 -6.20 15.22 -9.29
N LEU A 24 -7.04 14.24 -8.95
CA LEU A 24 -7.16 13.76 -7.56
C LEU A 24 -5.83 13.18 -7.05
N LEU A 25 -5.09 12.44 -7.88
CA LEU A 25 -3.76 11.97 -7.49
C LEU A 25 -2.82 13.12 -7.17
N ARG A 26 -2.76 14.16 -8.02
CA ARG A 26 -1.92 15.34 -7.77
C ARG A 26 -2.31 16.08 -6.49
N GLN A 27 -3.60 16.23 -6.22
CA GLN A 27 -4.11 16.82 -4.99
C GLN A 27 -3.71 15.99 -3.76
N THR A 28 -3.82 14.67 -3.84
CA THR A 28 -3.40 13.74 -2.78
C THR A 28 -1.90 13.87 -2.49
N LEU A 29 -1.06 13.90 -3.53
CA LEU A 29 0.38 14.08 -3.40
C LEU A 29 0.75 15.45 -2.81
N SER A 30 0.02 16.51 -3.21
CA SER A 30 0.19 17.84 -2.63
C SER A 30 -0.16 17.86 -1.15
N ALA A 31 -1.23 17.19 -0.73
CA ALA A 31 -1.61 17.07 0.68
C ALA A 31 -0.52 16.33 1.48
N ILE A 32 -0.01 15.21 0.96
CA ILE A 32 1.10 14.48 1.60
C ILE A 32 2.32 15.38 1.78
N ASN A 33 2.74 16.07 0.73
CA ASN A 33 3.92 16.94 0.78
C ASN A 33 3.72 18.14 1.72
N SER A 34 2.52 18.72 1.75
CA SER A 34 2.17 19.80 2.68
C SER A 34 2.26 19.36 4.13
N GLU A 35 1.72 18.17 4.43
CA GLU A 35 1.73 17.66 5.80
C GLU A 35 3.11 17.19 6.25
N THR A 36 3.84 16.46 5.42
CA THR A 36 5.20 16.03 5.75
C THR A 36 6.19 17.17 5.79
N GLY A 37 5.98 18.24 5.01
CA GLY A 37 6.79 19.45 5.04
C GLY A 37 6.78 20.22 6.36
N LYS A 38 5.85 19.92 7.27
CA LYS A 38 5.82 20.45 8.65
C LYS A 38 6.91 19.81 9.54
N TYR A 39 7.54 18.70 9.09
CA TYR A 39 8.50 17.90 9.86
C TYR A 39 9.76 17.65 9.04
N ASN A 40 10.91 18.04 9.57
CA ASN A 40 12.20 17.97 8.84
C ASN A 40 12.67 16.52 8.57
N ASP A 41 12.23 15.57 9.39
CA ASP A 41 12.75 14.20 9.40
C ASP A 41 11.74 13.15 8.90
N PHE A 42 10.64 13.57 8.25
CA PHE A 42 9.61 12.68 7.72
C PHE A 42 9.81 12.43 6.23
N TYR A 43 9.83 11.14 5.83
CA TYR A 43 10.04 10.70 4.45
C TYR A 43 8.97 9.69 4.04
N VAL A 44 8.30 9.92 2.92
CA VAL A 44 7.28 9.02 2.40
C VAL A 44 7.80 8.25 1.20
N HIS A 45 7.62 6.92 1.23
CA HIS A 45 7.85 5.99 0.14
C HIS A 45 6.49 5.48 -0.36
N TYR A 46 6.27 5.58 -1.66
CA TYR A 46 5.06 5.03 -2.27
C TYR A 46 5.21 3.52 -2.45
N ALA A 47 4.26 2.74 -1.95
CA ALA A 47 4.25 1.28 -2.10
C ALA A 47 3.77 0.89 -3.51
N ILE A 48 4.71 0.49 -4.36
CA ILE A 48 4.52 0.21 -5.79
C ILE A 48 3.45 -0.83 -6.06
N LYS A 49 3.36 -1.85 -5.19
CA LYS A 49 2.33 -2.91 -5.26
C LYS A 49 0.89 -2.40 -5.32
N ALA A 50 0.63 -1.16 -4.87
CA ALA A 50 -0.71 -0.58 -4.92
C ALA A 50 -1.13 -0.21 -6.35
N ASN A 51 -0.22 0.33 -7.16
CA ASN A 51 -0.42 0.55 -8.59
C ASN A 51 0.92 0.81 -9.28
N ALA A 52 1.37 -0.12 -10.12
CA ALA A 52 2.64 -0.04 -10.84
C ALA A 52 2.51 0.54 -12.28
N ASN A 53 1.38 1.18 -12.62
CA ASN A 53 1.20 1.79 -13.93
C ASN A 53 2.26 2.88 -14.17
N PRO A 54 3.03 2.83 -15.28
CA PRO A 54 4.14 3.77 -15.50
C PRO A 54 3.73 5.24 -15.52
N LYS A 55 2.53 5.55 -16.02
CA LYS A 55 2.03 6.94 -16.05
C LYS A 55 1.70 7.44 -14.65
N VAL A 56 1.14 6.58 -13.80
CA VAL A 56 0.88 6.88 -12.38
C VAL A 56 2.20 7.06 -11.64
N LEU A 57 3.13 6.13 -11.80
CA LEU A 57 4.45 6.18 -11.15
C LEU A 57 5.24 7.44 -11.54
N LYS A 58 5.16 7.88 -12.81
CA LYS A 58 5.81 9.10 -13.25
C LYS A 58 5.28 10.35 -12.53
N ILE A 59 3.96 10.43 -12.29
CA ILE A 59 3.37 11.52 -11.51
C ILE A 59 3.87 11.48 -10.07
N ILE A 60 3.92 10.30 -9.46
CA ILE A 60 4.35 10.13 -8.07
C ILE A 60 5.86 10.43 -7.92
N SER A 61 6.71 9.95 -8.84
CA SER A 61 8.15 10.26 -8.79
C SER A 61 8.44 11.75 -8.90
N GLN A 62 7.67 12.46 -9.73
CA GLN A 62 7.78 13.91 -9.89
C GLN A 62 7.35 14.71 -8.64
N SER A 63 6.54 14.12 -7.75
CA SER A 63 6.19 14.75 -6.48
C SER A 63 7.31 14.69 -5.43
N GLY A 64 8.38 13.94 -5.71
CA GLY A 64 9.54 13.82 -4.84
C GLY A 64 9.48 12.69 -3.81
N LEU A 65 8.41 11.91 -3.76
CA LEU A 65 8.30 10.74 -2.89
C LEU A 65 9.36 9.68 -3.24
N GLY A 66 9.72 8.85 -2.26
CA GLY A 66 10.47 7.62 -2.46
C GLY A 66 9.56 6.47 -2.94
N ALA A 67 10.13 5.27 -3.02
CA ALA A 67 9.42 4.06 -3.40
C ALA A 67 9.67 2.91 -2.41
N ASP A 68 8.60 2.20 -2.05
CA ASP A 68 8.64 0.91 -1.36
C ASP A 68 8.38 -0.18 -2.40
N CYS A 69 9.40 -1.01 -2.65
CA CYS A 69 9.39 -2.09 -3.63
C CYS A 69 9.41 -3.44 -2.92
N VAL A 70 8.73 -4.43 -3.50
CA VAL A 70 8.67 -5.80 -2.99
C VAL A 70 9.11 -6.83 -4.04
N SER A 71 9.71 -6.37 -5.15
CA SER A 71 10.35 -7.21 -6.15
C SER A 71 11.37 -6.42 -6.98
N GLY A 72 12.29 -7.13 -7.62
CA GLY A 72 13.25 -6.54 -8.57
C GLY A 72 12.56 -5.86 -9.77
N GLY A 73 11.44 -6.43 -10.23
CA GLY A 73 10.63 -5.82 -11.29
C GLY A 73 10.05 -4.46 -10.87
N GLU A 74 9.64 -4.31 -9.62
CA GLU A 74 9.19 -3.01 -9.08
C GLU A 74 10.36 -2.01 -8.98
N ILE A 75 11.54 -2.45 -8.53
CA ILE A 75 12.76 -1.60 -8.51
C ILE A 75 13.05 -1.09 -9.92
N GLN A 76 13.07 -2.00 -10.91
CA GLN A 76 13.33 -1.62 -12.30
C GLN A 76 12.29 -0.62 -12.80
N ARG A 77 11.00 -0.87 -12.56
CA ARG A 77 9.91 0.03 -12.93
C ARG A 77 10.05 1.42 -12.29
N CYS A 78 10.48 1.48 -11.04
CA CYS A 78 10.75 2.76 -10.36
C CYS A 78 11.87 3.54 -11.04
N LEU A 79 12.97 2.87 -11.38
CA LEU A 79 14.09 3.51 -12.07
C LEU A 79 13.69 4.05 -13.44
N GLU A 80 12.93 3.28 -14.22
CA GLU A 80 12.38 3.67 -15.53
C GLU A 80 11.46 4.88 -15.46
N THR A 81 10.75 5.05 -14.33
CA THR A 81 9.77 6.13 -14.13
C THR A 81 10.31 7.34 -13.36
N GLY A 82 11.61 7.35 -13.04
CA GLY A 82 12.31 8.52 -12.53
C GLY A 82 12.45 8.60 -11.02
N PHE A 83 12.18 7.52 -10.27
CA PHE A 83 12.51 7.48 -8.84
C PHE A 83 14.02 7.43 -8.63
N SER A 84 14.51 8.21 -7.67
CA SER A 84 15.90 8.15 -7.25
C SER A 84 16.20 6.83 -6.53
N PRO A 85 17.23 6.06 -6.92
CA PRO A 85 17.62 4.85 -6.21
C PRO A 85 17.82 5.07 -4.71
N LYS A 86 18.36 6.22 -4.33
CA LYS A 86 18.61 6.60 -2.94
C LYS A 86 17.34 6.86 -2.11
N LYS A 87 16.16 6.78 -2.74
CA LYS A 87 14.85 6.88 -2.10
C LYS A 87 14.04 5.57 -2.26
N ILE A 88 14.68 4.49 -2.70
CA ILE A 88 14.03 3.17 -2.86
C ILE A 88 14.36 2.32 -1.64
N VAL A 89 13.35 1.81 -0.97
CA VAL A 89 13.43 0.75 0.03
C VAL A 89 12.95 -0.57 -0.60
N TYR A 90 13.58 -1.69 -0.24
CA TYR A 90 13.23 -3.00 -0.78
C TYR A 90 12.86 -3.96 0.35
N ALA A 91 11.58 -4.32 0.42
CA ALA A 91 10.97 -5.20 1.41
C ALA A 91 10.54 -6.55 0.78
N GLY A 92 9.97 -7.44 1.60
CA GLY A 92 9.44 -8.74 1.16
C GLY A 92 10.30 -9.91 1.58
N VAL A 93 9.63 -11.04 1.89
CA VAL A 93 10.23 -12.25 2.49
C VAL A 93 10.97 -13.16 1.50
N GLY A 94 10.87 -12.90 0.20
CA GLY A 94 11.38 -13.79 -0.85
C GLY A 94 12.23 -13.04 -1.88
N LYS A 95 13.25 -12.29 -1.43
CA LYS A 95 14.19 -11.62 -2.33
C LYS A 95 15.12 -12.64 -2.98
N ALA A 96 15.07 -12.76 -4.31
CA ALA A 96 15.97 -13.61 -5.07
C ALA A 96 17.35 -12.94 -5.28
N ASP A 97 18.39 -13.74 -5.52
CA ASP A 97 19.76 -13.26 -5.71
C ASP A 97 19.87 -12.16 -6.77
N TRP A 98 19.18 -12.31 -7.91
CA TRP A 98 19.22 -11.31 -8.97
C TRP A 98 18.58 -9.97 -8.55
N GLU A 99 17.57 -10.00 -7.69
CA GLU A 99 16.88 -8.82 -7.17
C GLU A 99 17.74 -8.09 -6.14
N ILE A 100 18.40 -8.86 -5.25
CA ILE A 100 19.39 -8.33 -4.30
C ILE A 100 20.54 -7.70 -5.08
N ASN A 101 21.07 -8.39 -6.09
CA ASN A 101 22.11 -7.89 -6.95
C ASN A 101 21.71 -6.59 -7.67
N LEU A 102 20.46 -6.50 -8.16
CA LEU A 102 19.95 -5.26 -8.76
C LEU A 102 19.95 -4.11 -7.75
N GLY A 103 19.43 -4.35 -6.53
CA GLY A 103 19.42 -3.35 -5.46
C GLY A 103 20.83 -2.87 -5.09
N LEU A 104 21.79 -3.80 -4.97
CA LEU A 104 23.20 -3.50 -4.73
C LEU A 104 23.82 -2.68 -5.86
N ASP A 105 23.58 -3.07 -7.12
CA ASP A 105 24.14 -2.38 -8.30
C ASP A 105 23.62 -0.96 -8.43
N LYS A 106 22.34 -0.75 -8.16
CA LYS A 106 21.68 0.55 -8.20
C LYS A 106 21.89 1.38 -6.94
N ASN A 107 22.51 0.80 -5.90
CA ASN A 107 22.78 1.47 -4.64
C ASN A 107 21.52 2.10 -4.04
N ILE A 108 20.45 1.27 -3.91
CA ILE A 108 19.18 1.67 -3.32
C ILE A 108 19.36 2.16 -1.88
N PHE A 109 18.34 2.83 -1.33
CA PHE A 109 18.44 3.39 0.02
C PHE A 109 18.70 2.31 1.06
N CYS A 110 17.87 1.25 1.13
CA CYS A 110 18.12 0.11 2.01
C CYS A 110 17.30 -1.13 1.60
N PHE A 111 17.72 -2.27 2.14
CA PHE A 111 16.95 -3.51 2.18
C PHE A 111 16.24 -3.60 3.54
N ASN A 112 14.93 -3.79 3.54
CA ASN A 112 14.16 -4.15 4.72
C ASN A 112 14.23 -5.68 4.87
N VAL A 113 15.08 -6.14 5.78
CA VAL A 113 15.44 -7.56 5.95
C VAL A 113 14.42 -8.24 6.85
N GLU A 114 14.01 -9.44 6.47
CA GLU A 114 12.92 -10.18 7.11
C GLU A 114 13.42 -11.40 7.94
N SER A 115 14.71 -11.77 7.76
CA SER A 115 15.34 -12.89 8.49
C SER A 115 16.86 -12.81 8.51
N VAL A 116 17.51 -13.54 9.45
CA VAL A 116 18.98 -13.65 9.50
C VAL A 116 19.52 -14.39 8.28
N ALA A 117 18.82 -15.42 7.81
CA ALA A 117 19.22 -16.14 6.59
C ALA A 117 19.26 -15.23 5.35
N GLU A 118 18.29 -14.30 5.21
CA GLU A 118 18.31 -13.28 4.16
C GLU A 118 19.52 -12.34 4.33
N LEU A 119 19.80 -11.93 5.56
CA LEU A 119 20.95 -11.05 5.88
C LEU A 119 22.29 -11.68 5.45
N GLU A 120 22.47 -12.98 5.70
CA GLU A 120 23.65 -13.75 5.28
C GLU A 120 23.81 -13.75 3.78
N VAL A 121 22.74 -13.99 3.02
CA VAL A 121 22.74 -13.93 1.55
C VAL A 121 23.07 -12.54 1.03
N ILE A 122 22.47 -11.50 1.62
CA ILE A 122 22.80 -10.10 1.24
C ILE A 122 24.28 -9.79 1.49
N ASN A 123 24.84 -10.24 2.63
CA ASN A 123 26.25 -10.05 2.96
C ASN A 123 27.16 -10.74 1.93
N GLU A 124 26.87 -12.00 1.58
CA GLU A 124 27.64 -12.77 0.58
C GLU A 124 27.61 -12.10 -0.80
N LEU A 125 26.42 -11.70 -1.28
CA LEU A 125 26.27 -11.04 -2.57
C LEU A 125 26.92 -9.65 -2.60
N ALA A 126 26.86 -8.92 -1.50
CA ALA A 126 27.52 -7.63 -1.36
C ALA A 126 29.05 -7.79 -1.37
N ALA A 127 29.58 -8.81 -0.66
CA ALA A 127 31.01 -9.13 -0.65
C ALA A 127 31.54 -9.43 -2.07
N LYS A 128 30.82 -10.28 -2.83
CA LYS A 128 31.17 -10.62 -4.22
C LYS A 128 31.26 -9.38 -5.13
N LYS A 129 30.59 -8.29 -4.76
CA LYS A 129 30.57 -7.03 -5.51
C LYS A 129 31.48 -5.94 -4.91
N GLY A 130 32.16 -6.21 -3.80
CA GLY A 130 32.94 -5.21 -3.07
C GLY A 130 32.09 -4.04 -2.57
N LYS A 131 30.83 -4.32 -2.17
CA LYS A 131 29.86 -3.31 -1.71
C LYS A 131 29.45 -3.54 -0.27
N VAL A 132 28.90 -2.51 0.35
CA VAL A 132 28.25 -2.58 1.66
C VAL A 132 26.77 -2.32 1.50
N ALA A 133 25.94 -3.29 1.87
CA ALA A 133 24.49 -3.19 1.85
C ALA A 133 23.99 -2.46 3.10
N ARG A 134 23.14 -1.44 2.90
CA ARG A 134 22.42 -0.80 4.00
C ARG A 134 21.15 -1.59 4.29
N VAL A 135 20.93 -1.96 5.56
CA VAL A 135 19.80 -2.78 5.97
C VAL A 135 19.03 -2.15 7.12
N CYS A 136 17.71 -2.25 7.05
CA CYS A 136 16.80 -2.08 8.17
C CYS A 136 16.19 -3.44 8.50
N PHE A 137 16.04 -3.76 9.78
CA PHE A 137 15.37 -5.01 10.17
C PHE A 137 13.88 -4.79 10.34
N ARG A 138 13.09 -5.57 9.62
CA ARG A 138 11.66 -5.63 9.86
C ARG A 138 11.40 -6.44 11.09
N ILE A 139 10.87 -5.79 12.11
CA ILE A 139 10.57 -6.36 13.41
C ILE A 139 9.05 -6.52 13.55
N ASN A 140 8.60 -7.67 13.99
CA ASN A 140 7.24 -7.89 14.41
C ASN A 140 7.03 -7.24 15.78
N PRO A 141 6.27 -6.12 15.86
CA PRO A 141 6.14 -5.41 17.14
C PRO A 141 5.18 -6.10 18.11
N ASP A 142 4.49 -7.16 17.69
CA ASP A 142 3.43 -7.83 18.43
C ASP A 142 2.31 -6.86 18.86
N VAL A 143 1.93 -6.00 17.93
CA VAL A 143 0.83 -5.04 18.07
C VAL A 143 -0.25 -5.41 17.06
N GLY A 144 -1.47 -5.66 17.55
CA GLY A 144 -2.65 -5.87 16.71
C GLY A 144 -3.13 -4.55 16.10
N ALA A 145 -3.75 -4.62 14.93
CA ALA A 145 -4.47 -3.52 14.32
C ALA A 145 -5.94 -3.89 14.09
N HIS A 146 -6.85 -2.94 14.24
CA HIS A 146 -8.29 -3.14 14.01
C HIS A 146 -8.58 -3.20 12.49
N THR A 147 -8.21 -4.33 11.86
CA THR A 147 -8.35 -4.56 10.43
C THR A 147 -8.66 -6.03 10.11
N ASN A 148 -8.89 -6.37 8.84
CA ASN A 148 -9.14 -7.75 8.43
C ASN A 148 -7.94 -8.65 8.75
N ALA A 149 -8.19 -9.83 9.35
CA ALA A 149 -7.14 -10.78 9.75
C ALA A 149 -6.18 -11.17 8.62
N LYS A 150 -6.64 -11.20 7.35
CA LYS A 150 -5.81 -11.51 6.18
C LYS A 150 -4.82 -10.40 5.80
N ILE A 151 -4.98 -9.18 6.33
CA ILE A 151 -4.13 -8.02 6.04
C ILE A 151 -3.45 -7.45 7.29
N THR A 152 -3.64 -8.08 8.45
CA THR A 152 -2.89 -7.81 9.69
C THR A 152 -1.54 -8.52 9.61
N THR A 153 -0.43 -7.80 9.85
CA THR A 153 0.94 -8.34 9.72
C THR A 153 1.80 -8.16 10.96
N GLY A 154 1.28 -7.54 12.01
CA GLY A 154 2.02 -7.20 13.23
C GLY A 154 1.99 -8.27 14.33
N LEU A 155 1.38 -9.44 14.10
CA LEU A 155 1.25 -10.53 15.09
C LEU A 155 2.51 -11.40 15.15
N ALA A 156 2.77 -12.01 16.32
CA ALA A 156 3.97 -12.80 16.60
C ALA A 156 4.19 -13.98 15.63
N GLU A 157 3.14 -14.68 15.24
CA GLU A 157 3.16 -15.81 14.30
C GLU A 157 2.78 -15.32 12.90
N ASN A 158 3.75 -14.78 12.17
CA ASN A 158 3.56 -14.31 10.80
C ASN A 158 4.78 -14.65 9.94
N LYS A 159 4.58 -14.84 8.62
CA LYS A 159 5.69 -15.05 7.68
C LYS A 159 6.61 -13.84 7.54
N PHE A 160 6.17 -12.67 8.00
CA PHE A 160 6.89 -11.41 7.87
C PHE A 160 7.66 -11.05 9.13
N GLY A 161 8.87 -10.52 8.93
CA GLY A 161 9.67 -9.89 9.97
C GLY A 161 10.36 -10.85 10.94
N ILE A 162 11.33 -10.30 11.65
CA ILE A 162 12.09 -10.93 12.71
C ILE A 162 11.30 -10.82 14.01
N ALA A 163 11.21 -11.90 14.77
CA ALA A 163 10.53 -11.87 16.07
C ALA A 163 11.29 -10.96 17.06
N MET A 164 10.56 -10.32 17.97
CA MET A 164 11.14 -9.39 18.95
C MET A 164 12.31 -10.00 19.74
N ARG A 165 12.22 -11.29 20.16
CA ARG A 165 13.27 -11.99 20.88
C ARG A 165 14.57 -12.15 20.08
N ASP A 166 14.46 -12.16 18.74
CA ASP A 166 15.58 -12.40 17.83
C ASP A 166 16.17 -11.09 17.27
N MET A 167 15.58 -9.94 17.59
CA MET A 167 16.00 -8.62 17.10
C MET A 167 17.45 -8.28 17.49
N GLU A 168 17.76 -8.37 18.77
CA GLU A 168 19.11 -8.05 19.26
C GLU A 168 20.18 -9.02 18.78
N PRO A 169 19.97 -10.35 18.79
CA PRO A 169 20.87 -11.30 18.13
C PRO A 169 21.11 -10.96 16.66
N ALA A 170 20.08 -10.59 15.90
CA ALA A 170 20.23 -10.22 14.50
C ALA A 170 21.05 -8.92 14.31
N ILE A 171 20.87 -7.91 15.18
CA ILE A 171 21.70 -6.69 15.18
C ILE A 171 23.16 -7.01 15.49
N ALA A 172 23.40 -7.86 16.48
CA ALA A 172 24.75 -8.31 16.85
C ALA A 172 25.43 -9.08 15.70
N GLU A 173 24.67 -9.90 14.97
CA GLU A 173 25.19 -10.62 13.81
C GLU A 173 25.51 -9.67 12.66
N ALA A 174 24.62 -8.70 12.35
CA ALA A 174 24.92 -7.67 11.36
C ALA A 174 26.17 -6.87 11.66
N ALA A 175 26.46 -6.62 12.94
CA ALA A 175 27.65 -5.88 13.36
C ALA A 175 28.97 -6.64 13.10
N ARG A 176 28.91 -7.97 12.92
CA ARG A 176 30.07 -8.82 12.58
C ARG A 176 30.30 -8.95 11.08
N MET A 177 29.31 -8.58 10.26
CA MET A 177 29.35 -8.71 8.81
C MET A 177 29.96 -7.48 8.15
N GLU A 178 31.12 -7.63 7.50
CA GLU A 178 31.86 -6.52 6.90
C GLU A 178 31.11 -5.82 5.74
N ASN A 179 30.20 -6.54 5.06
CA ASN A 179 29.48 -6.03 3.90
C ASN A 179 28.03 -5.63 4.22
N ILE A 180 27.71 -5.50 5.49
CA ILE A 180 26.40 -5.06 5.99
C ILE A 180 26.59 -3.78 6.82
N LYS A 181 25.70 -2.82 6.59
CA LYS A 181 25.51 -1.66 7.45
C LYS A 181 24.09 -1.63 7.97
N PHE A 182 23.91 -1.99 9.23
CA PHE A 182 22.65 -1.78 9.93
C PHE A 182 22.39 -0.27 10.09
N ILE A 183 21.23 0.21 9.59
CA ILE A 183 20.87 1.62 9.64
C ILE A 183 19.53 1.89 10.34
N GLY A 184 18.73 0.88 10.63
CA GLY A 184 17.44 1.14 11.24
C GLY A 184 16.52 -0.05 11.43
N LEU A 185 15.34 0.27 11.93
CA LEU A 185 14.24 -0.68 12.14
C LEU A 185 13.06 -0.36 11.23
N HIS A 186 12.38 -1.40 10.78
CA HIS A 186 11.17 -1.33 9.98
C HIS A 186 10.03 -2.07 10.67
N PHE A 187 8.84 -1.49 10.62
CA PHE A 187 7.62 -2.04 11.22
C PHE A 187 6.48 -1.96 10.22
N HIS A 188 5.53 -2.87 10.29
CA HIS A 188 4.31 -2.79 9.51
C HIS A 188 3.20 -3.60 10.20
N ILE A 189 2.13 -2.96 10.63
CA ILE A 189 1.06 -3.59 11.43
C ILE A 189 -0.16 -4.02 10.63
N GLY A 190 -0.30 -3.56 9.39
CA GLY A 190 -1.43 -3.94 8.54
C GLY A 190 -1.78 -2.93 7.47
N SER A 191 -2.96 -3.11 6.87
CA SER A 191 -3.48 -2.24 5.81
C SER A 191 -4.95 -1.93 6.05
N GLN A 192 -5.44 -0.81 5.52
CA GLN A 192 -6.81 -0.33 5.69
C GLN A 192 -7.14 -0.01 7.15
N ILE A 193 -6.22 0.64 7.84
CA ILE A 193 -6.37 1.09 9.22
C ILE A 193 -6.99 2.49 9.21
N LEU A 194 -8.11 2.65 9.90
CA LEU A 194 -8.84 3.92 10.00
C LEU A 194 -8.77 4.51 11.43
N ASP A 195 -8.43 3.69 12.42
CA ASP A 195 -8.27 4.12 13.80
C ASP A 195 -6.84 4.64 14.05
N MET A 196 -6.71 5.92 14.33
CA MET A 196 -5.41 6.54 14.66
C MET A 196 -4.82 6.00 15.98
N GLY A 197 -5.63 5.39 16.83
CA GLY A 197 -5.19 4.72 18.06
C GLY A 197 -4.22 3.57 17.78
N ASP A 198 -4.41 2.82 16.70
CA ASP A 198 -3.51 1.72 16.29
C ASP A 198 -2.10 2.25 15.98
N PHE A 199 -1.99 3.40 15.32
CA PHE A 199 -0.70 4.04 15.06
C PHE A 199 -0.05 4.60 16.32
N SER A 200 -0.87 5.13 17.25
CA SER A 200 -0.37 5.56 18.56
C SER A 200 0.15 4.40 19.40
N ALA A 201 -0.52 3.25 19.37
CA ALA A 201 -0.06 2.03 20.03
C ALA A 201 1.28 1.54 19.44
N LEU A 202 1.44 1.58 18.12
CA LEU A 202 2.71 1.28 17.47
C LEU A 202 3.81 2.24 17.92
N CYS A 203 3.55 3.54 17.99
CA CYS A 203 4.52 4.53 18.47
C CYS A 203 5.01 4.22 19.90
N ASN A 204 4.09 3.88 20.81
CA ASN A 204 4.43 3.51 22.18
C ASN A 204 5.32 2.25 22.23
N ARG A 205 5.01 1.26 21.39
CA ARG A 205 5.83 0.05 21.29
C ARG A 205 7.23 0.35 20.76
N ILE A 206 7.33 1.17 19.72
CA ILE A 206 8.63 1.60 19.15
C ILE A 206 9.44 2.39 20.19
N ASN A 207 8.82 3.29 20.96
CA ASN A 207 9.49 4.03 22.01
C ASN A 207 10.15 3.09 23.03
N ASN A 208 9.42 2.05 23.48
CA ASN A 208 9.96 1.06 24.42
C ASN A 208 11.16 0.30 23.82
N ILE A 209 11.07 -0.09 22.54
CA ILE A 209 12.17 -0.75 21.82
C ILE A 209 13.40 0.18 21.76
N LEU A 210 13.20 1.44 21.41
CA LEU A 210 14.29 2.42 21.33
C LEU A 210 14.94 2.66 22.70
N ASP A 211 14.14 2.73 23.78
CA ASP A 211 14.63 2.89 25.15
C ASP A 211 15.51 1.68 25.60
N GLU A 212 15.15 0.46 25.16
CA GLU A 212 15.96 -0.74 25.43
C GLU A 212 17.27 -0.74 24.63
N LEU A 213 17.23 -0.35 23.36
CA LEU A 213 18.42 -0.27 22.50
C LEU A 213 19.37 0.84 22.95
N ASP A 214 18.84 1.97 23.40
CA ASP A 214 19.65 3.09 23.95
C ASP A 214 20.44 2.65 25.19
N LYS A 215 19.84 1.87 26.11
CA LYS A 215 20.53 1.30 27.28
C LYS A 215 21.71 0.40 26.89
N LYS A 216 21.65 -0.19 25.70
CA LYS A 216 22.70 -1.06 25.13
C LYS A 216 23.65 -0.33 24.17
N HIS A 217 23.51 1.00 24.05
CA HIS A 217 24.28 1.84 23.14
C HIS A 217 24.16 1.44 21.67
N ILE A 218 23.03 0.81 21.28
CA ILE A 218 22.74 0.43 19.91
C ILE A 218 22.06 1.63 19.20
N LYS A 219 22.77 2.21 18.24
CA LYS A 219 22.27 3.36 17.50
C LYS A 219 21.35 2.94 16.35
N VAL A 220 20.18 3.54 16.28
CA VAL A 220 19.19 3.38 15.21
C VAL A 220 19.04 4.72 14.48
N GLU A 221 19.45 4.80 13.22
CA GLU A 221 19.43 6.06 12.45
C GLU A 221 18.06 6.30 11.79
N ASN A 222 17.37 5.22 11.38
CA ASN A 222 16.12 5.28 10.64
C ASN A 222 15.06 4.42 11.31
N ILE A 223 13.86 4.98 11.44
CA ILE A 223 12.66 4.25 11.86
C ILE A 223 11.70 4.26 10.67
N ASN A 224 11.34 3.09 10.17
CA ASN A 224 10.32 2.95 9.14
C ASN A 224 9.08 2.32 9.78
N VAL A 225 7.98 3.03 9.80
CA VAL A 225 6.72 2.59 10.44
C VAL A 225 5.78 1.88 9.45
N GLY A 226 6.24 1.65 8.22
CA GLY A 226 5.42 1.05 7.18
C GLY A 226 4.30 1.98 6.72
N GLY A 227 3.22 1.39 6.25
CA GLY A 227 2.04 2.13 5.81
C GLY A 227 0.83 1.82 6.70
N GLY A 228 -0.27 1.52 6.02
CA GLY A 228 -1.49 1.04 6.68
C GLY A 228 -2.66 2.00 6.60
N LEU A 229 -2.42 3.31 6.42
CA LEU A 229 -3.51 4.29 6.35
C LEU A 229 -4.55 3.89 5.31
N GLY A 230 -5.80 3.79 5.77
CA GLY A 230 -6.96 3.37 4.98
C GLY A 230 -7.62 4.50 4.21
N ILE A 231 -8.67 4.13 3.47
CA ILE A 231 -9.55 5.04 2.71
C ILE A 231 -11.02 4.72 3.02
N ASP A 232 -11.91 5.68 2.76
CA ASP A 232 -13.35 5.45 2.88
C ASP A 232 -13.90 4.81 1.59
N TYR A 233 -14.14 3.50 1.64
CA TYR A 233 -14.76 2.75 0.55
C TYR A 233 -16.28 2.98 0.45
N GLN A 234 -16.91 3.34 1.56
CA GLN A 234 -18.37 3.53 1.63
C GLN A 234 -18.78 4.86 0.97
N HIS A 235 -17.99 5.92 1.24
CA HIS A 235 -18.28 7.27 0.81
C HIS A 235 -17.09 7.92 0.10
N PRO A 236 -16.62 7.36 -1.06
CA PRO A 236 -15.40 7.80 -1.72
C PRO A 236 -15.40 9.28 -2.14
N ASN A 237 -16.59 9.91 -2.26
CA ASN A 237 -16.72 11.32 -2.61
C ASN A 237 -16.78 12.27 -1.40
N ARG A 238 -16.91 11.74 -0.17
CA ARG A 238 -16.99 12.54 1.05
C ARG A 238 -15.60 12.98 1.51
N MET A 239 -14.66 12.04 1.50
CA MET A 239 -13.26 12.29 1.83
C MET A 239 -12.38 11.63 0.77
N PRO A 240 -12.29 12.26 -0.44
CA PRO A 240 -11.51 11.68 -1.54
C PRO A 240 -10.00 11.69 -1.27
N ILE A 241 -9.53 12.57 -0.38
CA ILE A 241 -8.16 12.63 0.11
C ILE A 241 -8.18 12.19 1.58
N PRO A 242 -7.41 11.15 1.96
CA PRO A 242 -7.29 10.72 3.35
C PRO A 242 -6.76 11.82 4.28
N ASP A 243 -7.09 11.70 5.55
CA ASP A 243 -6.64 12.67 6.58
C ASP A 243 -5.16 12.45 6.92
N PHE A 244 -4.28 12.98 6.06
CA PHE A 244 -2.83 12.93 6.27
C PHE A 244 -2.38 13.79 7.44
N GLU A 245 -3.13 14.86 7.79
CA GLU A 245 -2.83 15.67 8.97
C GLU A 245 -2.97 14.83 10.24
N ALA A 246 -4.11 14.16 10.44
CA ALA A 246 -4.32 13.27 11.58
C ALA A 246 -3.26 12.17 11.62
N TYR A 247 -2.95 11.56 10.46
CA TYR A 247 -1.99 10.47 10.35
C TYR A 247 -0.57 10.89 10.77
N PHE A 248 0.02 11.91 10.14
CA PHE A 248 1.38 12.33 10.46
C PHE A 248 1.49 12.99 11.84
N SER A 249 0.46 13.72 12.27
CA SER A 249 0.45 14.32 13.61
C SER A 249 0.37 13.26 14.73
N ALA A 250 -0.27 12.11 14.49
CA ALA A 250 -0.26 10.99 15.44
C ALA A 250 1.16 10.53 15.73
N TYR A 251 1.97 10.33 14.69
CA TYR A 251 3.39 9.99 14.87
C TYR A 251 4.20 11.12 15.52
N ALA A 252 4.02 12.35 15.09
CA ALA A 252 4.73 13.49 15.66
C ALA A 252 4.45 13.68 17.16
N ARG A 253 3.24 13.35 17.61
CA ARG A 253 2.84 13.47 19.03
C ARG A 253 3.29 12.29 19.89
N HIS A 254 3.28 11.07 19.33
CA HIS A 254 3.43 9.85 20.12
C HIS A 254 4.78 9.16 19.96
N LEU A 255 5.50 9.37 18.84
CA LEU A 255 6.82 8.79 18.61
C LEU A 255 7.93 9.74 19.07
N LYS A 256 8.77 9.27 19.97
CA LYS A 256 9.90 10.03 20.52
C LYS A 256 11.16 9.77 19.71
N LEU A 257 11.33 10.46 18.58
CA LEU A 257 12.55 10.36 17.80
C LEU A 257 13.76 10.87 18.58
N ARG A 258 14.90 10.19 18.44
CA ARG A 258 16.20 10.65 18.99
C ARG A 258 16.79 11.69 18.04
N PRO A 259 17.71 12.54 18.54
CA PRO A 259 18.36 13.55 17.69
C PRO A 259 18.99 12.93 16.44
N GLY A 260 18.61 13.42 15.25
CA GLY A 260 19.11 12.97 13.96
C GLY A 260 18.45 11.68 13.43
N GLN A 261 17.51 11.07 14.14
CA GLN A 261 16.71 9.96 13.60
C GLN A 261 15.76 10.45 12.52
N LYS A 262 15.53 9.61 11.51
CA LYS A 262 14.60 9.85 10.41
C LYS A 262 13.42 8.90 10.49
N LEU A 263 12.23 9.42 10.19
CA LEU A 263 11.00 8.65 10.17
C LEU A 263 10.52 8.42 8.74
N HIS A 264 10.32 7.16 8.38
CA HIS A 264 9.92 6.72 7.04
C HIS A 264 8.53 6.09 7.09
N PHE A 265 7.75 6.35 6.05
CA PHE A 265 6.38 5.85 5.85
C PHE A 265 6.27 5.15 4.51
N GLU A 266 5.48 4.06 4.41
CA GLU A 266 5.27 3.28 3.19
C GLU A 266 3.78 3.32 2.80
N LEU A 267 3.35 4.40 2.16
CA LEU A 267 1.96 4.63 1.80
C LEU A 267 1.63 4.06 0.41
N GLY A 268 0.60 3.24 0.33
CA GLY A 268 0.12 2.69 -0.95
C GLY A 268 -1.33 3.06 -1.21
N ARG A 269 -2.26 2.36 -0.54
CA ARG A 269 -3.70 2.53 -0.69
C ARG A 269 -4.16 3.97 -0.54
N SER A 270 -3.71 4.66 0.49
CA SER A 270 -4.07 6.06 0.78
C SER A 270 -3.63 7.04 -0.31
N VAL A 271 -2.60 6.69 -1.11
CA VAL A 271 -2.13 7.54 -2.22
C VAL A 271 -2.99 7.37 -3.47
N VAL A 272 -3.32 6.14 -3.85
CA VAL A 272 -3.90 5.84 -5.18
C VAL A 272 -5.32 5.26 -5.14
N GLY A 273 -5.79 4.77 -3.99
CA GLY A 273 -7.05 4.02 -3.94
C GLY A 273 -8.25 4.83 -4.41
N GLN A 274 -8.36 6.08 -4.00
CA GLN A 274 -9.53 6.91 -4.34
C GLN A 274 -9.54 7.43 -5.78
N MET A 275 -8.38 7.50 -6.44
CA MET A 275 -8.29 7.96 -7.83
C MET A 275 -8.75 6.91 -8.85
N GLY A 276 -8.75 5.63 -8.47
CA GLY A 276 -9.04 4.50 -9.35
C GLY A 276 -10.52 4.13 -9.36
N SER A 277 -11.04 3.82 -10.53
CA SER A 277 -12.37 3.20 -10.70
C SER A 277 -12.32 2.20 -11.84
N LEU A 278 -12.88 1.01 -11.62
CA LEU A 278 -13.09 0.04 -12.68
C LEU A 278 -14.42 0.39 -13.37
N ILE A 279 -14.34 0.72 -14.65
CA ILE A 279 -15.51 1.03 -15.50
C ILE A 279 -15.90 -0.23 -16.25
N THR A 280 -17.16 -0.63 -16.11
CA THR A 280 -17.72 -1.84 -16.69
C THR A 280 -19.08 -1.58 -17.32
N ARG A 281 -19.47 -2.41 -18.28
CA ARG A 281 -20.74 -2.29 -18.98
C ARG A 281 -21.71 -3.41 -18.55
N CYS A 282 -22.95 -3.05 -18.28
CA CYS A 282 -24.01 -4.02 -18.07
C CYS A 282 -24.32 -4.75 -19.38
N LEU A 283 -24.06 -6.05 -19.39
CA LEU A 283 -24.38 -6.93 -20.53
C LEU A 283 -25.83 -7.34 -20.51
N TYR A 284 -26.34 -7.71 -19.34
CA TYR A 284 -27.72 -8.16 -19.12
C TYR A 284 -28.19 -7.83 -17.72
N VAL A 285 -29.49 -7.55 -17.61
CA VAL A 285 -30.20 -7.60 -16.33
C VAL A 285 -31.04 -8.88 -16.33
N LYS A 286 -30.74 -9.79 -15.40
CA LYS A 286 -31.45 -11.07 -15.27
C LYS A 286 -32.37 -11.04 -14.06
N GLN A 287 -33.65 -11.27 -14.28
CA GLN A 287 -34.62 -11.48 -13.19
C GLN A 287 -34.54 -12.93 -12.72
N GLY A 288 -34.18 -13.14 -11.47
CA GLY A 288 -34.28 -14.40 -10.78
C GLY A 288 -35.63 -14.53 -10.04
N THR A 289 -35.83 -15.61 -9.31
CA THR A 289 -37.08 -15.83 -8.53
C THR A 289 -37.16 -14.89 -7.33
N ALA A 290 -36.04 -14.56 -6.67
CA ALA A 290 -36.01 -13.76 -5.45
C ALA A 290 -35.22 -12.45 -5.59
N LYS A 291 -34.42 -12.28 -6.65
CA LYS A 291 -33.54 -11.14 -6.82
C LYS A 291 -33.18 -10.86 -8.28
N GLN A 292 -32.63 -9.68 -8.53
CA GLN A 292 -32.13 -9.27 -9.84
C GLN A 292 -30.63 -9.34 -9.88
N PHE A 293 -30.07 -9.66 -11.04
CA PHE A 293 -28.65 -9.67 -11.32
C PHE A 293 -28.33 -8.62 -12.40
N ALA A 294 -27.41 -7.71 -12.10
CA ALA A 294 -26.73 -6.91 -13.12
C ALA A 294 -25.44 -7.65 -13.51
N ILE A 295 -25.45 -8.27 -14.69
CA ILE A 295 -24.32 -9.01 -15.23
C ILE A 295 -23.48 -8.04 -16.03
N VAL A 296 -22.21 -7.85 -15.60
CA VAL A 296 -21.28 -6.90 -16.21
C VAL A 296 -20.15 -7.61 -16.96
N ASP A 297 -19.42 -6.89 -17.79
CA ASP A 297 -18.30 -7.44 -18.57
C ASP A 297 -16.95 -7.47 -17.80
N ALA A 298 -16.84 -6.79 -16.65
CA ALA A 298 -15.72 -6.99 -15.73
C ALA A 298 -15.92 -8.24 -14.89
N GLY A 299 -14.84 -8.90 -14.51
CA GLY A 299 -14.85 -10.07 -13.65
C GLY A 299 -13.83 -9.99 -12.51
N MET A 300 -13.80 -11.03 -11.67
CA MET A 300 -12.85 -11.11 -10.56
C MET A 300 -11.38 -11.12 -11.02
N SER A 301 -11.10 -11.45 -12.27
CA SER A 301 -9.76 -11.31 -12.89
C SER A 301 -9.34 -9.85 -13.07
N ASP A 302 -10.30 -8.93 -13.17
CA ASP A 302 -10.03 -7.50 -13.27
C ASP A 302 -9.92 -6.86 -11.87
N LEU A 303 -10.75 -7.29 -10.90
CA LEU A 303 -10.74 -6.84 -9.51
C LEU A 303 -11.00 -8.00 -8.56
N ILE A 304 -9.93 -8.61 -8.07
CA ILE A 304 -9.98 -9.83 -7.22
C ILE A 304 -10.50 -9.57 -5.80
N ARG A 305 -10.41 -8.34 -5.30
CA ARG A 305 -10.62 -8.01 -3.88
C ARG A 305 -11.99 -8.42 -3.33
N PRO A 306 -13.13 -8.23 -4.03
CA PRO A 306 -14.44 -8.72 -3.54
C PRO A 306 -14.46 -10.23 -3.34
N ALA A 307 -13.93 -11.01 -4.28
CA ALA A 307 -13.87 -12.46 -4.19
C ALA A 307 -12.91 -12.96 -3.09
N LEU A 308 -11.71 -12.36 -2.99
CA LEU A 308 -10.66 -12.81 -2.10
C LEU A 308 -10.85 -12.38 -0.64
N TYR A 309 -11.27 -11.13 -0.43
CA TYR A 309 -11.36 -10.49 0.90
C TYR A 309 -12.79 -10.18 1.33
N GLN A 310 -13.79 -10.44 0.49
CA GLN A 310 -15.16 -9.93 0.67
C GLN A 310 -15.15 -8.39 0.82
N ALA A 311 -14.22 -7.74 0.12
CA ALA A 311 -14.01 -6.31 0.23
C ALA A 311 -15.15 -5.55 -0.43
N TYR A 312 -15.66 -4.54 0.28
CA TYR A 312 -16.65 -3.63 -0.26
C TYR A 312 -15.98 -2.62 -1.21
N HIS A 313 -16.64 -2.39 -2.35
CA HIS A 313 -16.40 -1.28 -3.26
C HIS A 313 -17.73 -0.65 -3.61
N LYS A 314 -17.85 0.66 -3.51
CA LYS A 314 -19.06 1.35 -3.93
C LYS A 314 -19.26 1.18 -5.43
N ILE A 315 -20.46 0.77 -5.84
CA ILE A 315 -20.81 0.67 -7.25
C ILE A 315 -21.88 1.73 -7.56
N GLU A 316 -21.72 2.41 -8.69
CA GLU A 316 -22.59 3.47 -9.16
C GLU A 316 -22.95 3.22 -10.63
N ASN A 317 -24.24 3.29 -10.98
CA ASN A 317 -24.62 3.44 -12.39
C ASN A 317 -24.38 4.89 -12.79
N ILE A 318 -23.46 5.12 -13.73
CA ILE A 318 -23.02 6.45 -14.14
C ILE A 318 -23.74 6.98 -15.39
N THR A 319 -24.62 6.16 -15.97
CA THR A 319 -25.42 6.51 -17.17
C THR A 319 -26.91 6.60 -16.90
N SER A 320 -27.41 6.13 -15.76
CA SER A 320 -28.83 6.18 -15.40
C SER A 320 -29.05 7.04 -14.16
N ASP A 321 -30.12 7.85 -14.18
CA ASP A 321 -30.66 8.62 -13.04
C ASP A 321 -32.04 8.13 -12.62
N GLU A 322 -32.51 6.97 -13.13
CA GLU A 322 -33.75 6.36 -12.73
C GLU A 322 -33.76 6.00 -11.22
N PRO A 323 -34.93 5.80 -10.60
CA PRO A 323 -35.03 5.39 -9.19
C PRO A 323 -34.17 4.16 -8.86
N LEU A 324 -33.78 4.05 -7.60
CA LEU A 324 -32.95 2.94 -7.13
C LEU A 324 -33.68 1.60 -7.29
N SER A 325 -32.92 0.57 -7.59
CA SER A 325 -33.35 -0.82 -7.61
C SER A 325 -32.24 -1.71 -7.06
N THR A 326 -32.61 -2.82 -6.45
CA THR A 326 -31.67 -3.71 -5.76
C THR A 326 -31.12 -4.78 -6.70
N TYR A 327 -29.80 -4.94 -6.75
CA TYR A 327 -29.11 -5.93 -7.58
C TYR A 327 -28.01 -6.69 -6.84
N ASP A 328 -27.78 -7.94 -7.28
CA ASP A 328 -26.48 -8.56 -7.17
C ASP A 328 -25.68 -8.15 -8.44
N VAL A 329 -24.53 -7.51 -8.29
CA VAL A 329 -23.66 -7.16 -9.41
C VAL A 329 -22.60 -8.25 -9.57
N VAL A 330 -22.61 -8.91 -10.73
CA VAL A 330 -21.83 -10.13 -10.97
C VAL A 330 -21.07 -10.04 -12.29
N GLY A 331 -19.89 -10.68 -12.34
CA GLY A 331 -19.08 -10.75 -13.55
C GLY A 331 -19.51 -11.89 -14.50
N PRO A 332 -18.81 -12.04 -15.64
CA PRO A 332 -19.14 -13.02 -16.69
C PRO A 332 -18.43 -14.37 -16.50
N ILE A 333 -17.58 -14.54 -15.49
CA ILE A 333 -16.76 -15.74 -15.32
C ILE A 333 -17.63 -16.89 -14.80
N CYS A 334 -17.42 -18.12 -15.31
CA CYS A 334 -18.15 -19.31 -14.88
C CYS A 334 -17.65 -19.82 -13.52
N GLU A 335 -17.67 -18.92 -12.51
CA GLU A 335 -17.26 -19.18 -11.13
C GLU A 335 -18.23 -18.43 -10.19
N SER A 336 -18.80 -19.14 -9.22
CA SER A 336 -19.83 -18.59 -8.32
C SER A 336 -19.32 -17.44 -7.44
N SER A 337 -18.01 -17.33 -7.24
CA SER A 337 -17.34 -16.25 -6.51
C SER A 337 -17.13 -14.97 -7.33
N ASP A 338 -17.47 -14.97 -8.63
CA ASP A 338 -17.36 -13.78 -9.49
C ASP A 338 -18.51 -12.80 -9.23
N VAL A 339 -18.48 -12.23 -8.04
CA VAL A 339 -19.50 -11.31 -7.51
C VAL A 339 -18.81 -10.07 -6.97
N PHE A 340 -19.18 -8.90 -7.47
CA PHE A 340 -18.69 -7.63 -6.97
C PHE A 340 -19.44 -7.13 -5.76
N ALA A 341 -20.78 -7.30 -5.75
CA ALA A 341 -21.64 -6.93 -4.62
C ALA A 341 -22.94 -7.72 -4.62
N LYS A 342 -23.55 -7.87 -3.44
CA LYS A 342 -24.83 -8.54 -3.25
C LYS A 342 -25.83 -7.57 -2.61
N ALA A 343 -27.06 -7.59 -3.12
CA ALA A 343 -28.21 -6.85 -2.61
C ALA A 343 -27.91 -5.35 -2.41
N ILE A 344 -27.28 -4.72 -3.42
CA ILE A 344 -26.97 -3.28 -3.37
C ILE A 344 -28.03 -2.48 -4.13
N ASP A 345 -28.31 -1.28 -3.63
CA ASP A 345 -29.19 -0.32 -4.27
C ASP A 345 -28.38 0.62 -5.17
N ILE A 346 -28.62 0.53 -6.47
CA ILE A 346 -28.08 1.43 -7.48
C ILE A 346 -29.21 1.94 -8.39
N ASN A 347 -28.95 3.00 -9.12
CA ASN A 347 -29.93 3.49 -10.11
C ASN A 347 -30.30 2.35 -11.06
N LYS A 348 -31.60 2.26 -11.37
CA LYS A 348 -32.14 1.22 -12.25
C LYS A 348 -31.28 1.05 -13.48
N THR A 349 -30.85 -0.16 -13.70
CA THR A 349 -29.81 -0.51 -14.65
C THR A 349 -30.39 -1.25 -15.84
N HIS A 350 -29.96 -0.89 -17.02
CA HIS A 350 -30.34 -1.51 -18.28
C HIS A 350 -29.12 -2.05 -19.03
N ARG A 351 -29.37 -2.90 -20.00
CA ARG A 351 -28.31 -3.36 -20.90
C ARG A 351 -27.66 -2.17 -21.58
N GLY A 352 -26.33 -2.12 -21.55
CA GLY A 352 -25.54 -1.06 -22.16
C GLY A 352 -25.10 0.01 -21.18
N ASP A 353 -25.73 0.12 -20.00
CA ASP A 353 -25.35 1.09 -18.98
C ASP A 353 -23.91 0.88 -18.51
N LEU A 354 -23.22 1.98 -18.20
CA LEU A 354 -21.91 1.96 -17.59
C LEU A 354 -22.03 2.03 -16.07
N LEU A 355 -21.33 1.11 -15.41
CA LEU A 355 -21.17 1.10 -13.97
C LEU A 355 -19.73 1.44 -13.61
N ALA A 356 -19.55 2.20 -12.53
CA ALA A 356 -18.25 2.48 -11.93
C ALA A 356 -18.12 1.73 -10.60
N ILE A 357 -17.13 0.84 -10.49
CA ILE A 357 -16.72 0.21 -9.24
C ILE A 357 -15.60 1.07 -8.68
N ARG A 358 -15.88 1.78 -7.56
CA ARG A 358 -15.06 2.85 -7.01
C ARG A 358 -13.90 2.35 -6.16
N SER A 359 -12.86 3.17 -6.06
CA SER A 359 -11.68 2.89 -5.21
C SER A 359 -11.01 1.55 -5.54
N ALA A 360 -10.92 1.26 -6.83
CA ALA A 360 -10.44 -0.01 -7.40
C ALA A 360 -8.98 0.08 -7.87
#